data_52faf4c7a75115c6526cbba3c29f9185
#
_entry.id   52faf4c7a75115c6526cbba3c29f9185
#
_cell.length_a   1.000
_cell.length_b   1.000
_cell.length_c   1.000
_cell.angle_alpha   90.00
_cell.angle_beta   90.00
_cell.angle_gamma   90.00
#
_symmetry.space_group_name_H-M   'P 1'
#
loop_
_entity.id
_entity.type
_entity.pdbx_description
1 polymer ?
#
loop_
_entity_poly.entity_id
_entity_poly.type
_entity_poly.pdbx_seq_one_letter_code
_entity_poly.pdbx_strand_id
1 'polypeptide(L)' 'MSKEELLKEREIAIRIVSFIHTYYLKTQLDDIHDLYIEALYNLWRIDDELDEMEDDKL' A
#
# COMPACT_ATOMS: atom_id res chain seq x y z
N MET A 1 -2.46 14.95 -7.81
CA MET A 1 -2.59 13.63 -8.42
C MET A 1 -4.05 13.32 -8.70
N SER A 2 -4.37 12.76 -9.84
CA SER A 2 -5.75 12.42 -10.16
C SER A 2 -6.19 11.16 -9.41
N LYS A 3 -7.51 11.00 -9.29
CA LYS A 3 -8.05 9.81 -8.63
C LYS A 3 -7.63 8.54 -9.35
N GLU A 4 -7.61 8.59 -10.69
CA GLU A 4 -7.21 7.42 -11.48
C GLU A 4 -5.77 7.01 -11.21
N GLU A 5 -4.88 7.99 -11.08
CA GLU A 5 -3.49 7.70 -10.77
C GLU A 5 -3.34 7.11 -9.39
N LEU A 6 -4.09 7.63 -8.43
CA LEU A 6 -4.07 7.09 -7.06
C LEU A 6 -4.60 5.65 -7.02
N LEU A 7 -5.64 5.36 -7.79
CA LEU A 7 -6.18 4.00 -7.85
C LEU A 7 -5.16 3.03 -8.44
N LYS A 8 -4.41 3.46 -9.46
CA LYS A 8 -3.35 2.63 -10.02
C LYS A 8 -2.23 2.40 -9.04
N GLU A 9 -1.83 3.45 -8.33
CA GLU A 9 -0.80 3.33 -7.30
C GLU A 9 -1.25 2.40 -6.18
N ARG A 10 -2.51 2.51 -5.80
CA ARG A 10 -3.07 1.63 -4.77
C ARG A 10 -2.99 0.17 -5.19
N GLU A 11 -3.34 -0.11 -6.44
CA GLU A 11 -3.28 -1.49 -6.95
C GLU A 11 -1.85 -2.02 -6.92
N ILE A 12 -0.89 -1.20 -7.35
CA ILE A 12 0.51 -1.59 -7.32
C ILE A 12 0.97 -1.81 -5.89
N ALA A 13 0.58 -0.91 -4.98
CA ALA A 13 0.95 -1.04 -3.57
C ALA A 13 0.40 -2.32 -2.95
N ILE A 14 -0.83 -2.69 -3.28
CA ILE A 14 -1.43 -3.94 -2.80
C ILE A 14 -0.62 -5.14 -3.29
N ARG A 15 -0.21 -5.13 -4.55
CA ARG A 15 0.60 -6.22 -5.10
C ARG A 15 1.95 -6.33 -4.41
N ILE A 16 2.57 -5.19 -4.13
CA ILE A 16 3.85 -5.17 -3.43
C ILE A 16 3.69 -5.72 -2.03
N VAL A 17 2.68 -5.27 -1.31
CA VAL A 17 2.41 -5.77 0.05
C VAL A 17 2.20 -7.28 0.03
N SER A 18 1.39 -7.77 -0.90
CA SER A 18 1.11 -9.21 -1.00
C SER A 18 2.37 -10.01 -1.29
N PHE A 19 3.21 -9.50 -2.20
CA PHE A 19 4.45 -10.18 -2.56
C PHE A 19 5.40 -10.26 -1.36
N ILE A 20 5.58 -9.14 -0.67
CA ILE A 20 6.48 -9.08 0.48
C ILE A 20 5.96 -9.97 1.60
N HIS A 21 4.65 -9.94 1.83
CA HIS A 21 4.04 -10.77 2.87
C HIS A 21 4.28 -12.26 2.60
N THR A 22 4.07 -12.68 1.36
CA THR A 22 4.30 -14.07 0.98
C THR A 22 5.77 -14.46 1.17
N TYR A 23 6.67 -13.57 0.78
CA TYR A 23 8.09 -13.81 0.93
C TYR A 23 8.49 -13.90 2.41
N TYR A 24 7.93 -13.00 3.23
CA TYR A 24 8.19 -13.00 4.66
C TYR A 24 7.75 -14.32 5.31
N LEU A 25 6.56 -14.80 4.94
CA LEU A 25 6.07 -16.06 5.50
C LEU A 25 6.98 -17.24 5.18
N LYS A 26 7.69 -17.18 4.05
CA LYS A 26 8.61 -18.24 3.67
C LYS A 26 9.96 -18.13 4.37
N THR A 27 10.48 -16.92 4.51
CA THR A 27 11.83 -16.69 5.00
C THR A 27 11.90 -16.30 6.46
N GLN A 28 10.87 -15.60 6.95
CA GLN A 28 10.78 -15.09 8.33
C GLN A 28 11.99 -14.25 8.73
N LEU A 29 12.53 -13.48 7.76
CA LEU A 29 13.64 -12.59 8.01
C LEU A 29 13.14 -11.24 8.55
N ASP A 30 13.83 -10.70 9.55
CA ASP A 30 13.44 -9.42 10.16
C ASP A 30 13.52 -8.27 9.16
N ASP A 31 14.50 -8.29 8.26
CA ASP A 31 14.64 -7.25 7.25
C ASP A 31 13.42 -7.20 6.33
N ILE A 32 12.87 -8.36 6.02
CA ILE A 32 11.66 -8.44 5.18
C ILE A 32 10.46 -7.90 5.93
N HIS A 33 10.41 -8.12 7.25
CA HIS A 33 9.34 -7.56 8.08
C HIS A 33 9.33 -6.03 8.02
N ASP A 34 10.51 -5.41 8.08
CA ASP A 34 10.61 -3.95 7.98
C ASP A 34 10.12 -3.44 6.62
N LEU A 35 10.46 -4.14 5.56
CA LEU A 35 9.96 -3.79 4.22
C LEU A 35 8.45 -3.92 4.14
N TYR A 36 7.90 -4.93 4.78
CA TYR A 36 6.46 -5.14 4.82
C TYR A 36 5.77 -3.96 5.49
N ILE A 37 6.29 -3.50 6.62
CA ILE A 37 5.72 -2.36 7.34
C ILE A 37 5.77 -1.10 6.48
N GLU A 38 6.90 -0.85 5.80
CA GLU A 38 7.01 0.31 4.90
C GLU A 38 5.99 0.24 3.77
N ALA A 39 5.79 -0.94 3.21
CA ALA A 39 4.82 -1.11 2.14
C ALA A 39 3.40 -0.86 2.63
N LEU A 40 3.08 -1.30 3.85
CA LEU A 40 1.78 -1.01 4.46
C LEU A 40 1.56 0.47 4.67
N TYR A 41 2.56 1.19 5.17
CA TYR A 41 2.44 2.64 5.35
C TYR A 41 2.18 3.35 4.03
N ASN A 42 2.87 2.94 2.98
CA ASN A 42 2.65 3.52 1.67
C ASN A 42 1.22 3.30 1.20
N LEU A 43 0.71 2.09 1.39
CA LEU A 43 -0.67 1.76 1.00
C LEU A 43 -1.67 2.59 1.80
N TRP A 44 -1.46 2.70 3.11
CA TRP A 44 -2.36 3.49 3.96
C TRP A 44 -2.37 4.96 3.56
N ARG A 45 -1.20 5.52 3.22
CA ARG A 45 -1.12 6.90 2.76
C ARG A 45 -1.96 7.11 1.50
N ILE A 46 -1.89 6.17 0.57
CA ILE A 46 -2.68 6.25 -0.66
C ILE A 46 -4.16 6.15 -0.36
N ASP A 47 -4.55 5.24 0.53
CA ASP A 47 -5.96 5.11 0.94
C ASP A 47 -6.47 6.39 1.60
N ASP A 48 -5.65 7.03 2.43
CA ASP A 48 -6.04 8.29 3.07
C ASP A 48 -6.28 9.38 2.02
N GLU A 49 -5.41 9.48 1.03
CA GLU A 49 -5.58 10.46 -0.03
C GLU A 49 -6.86 10.22 -0.83
N LEU A 50 -7.19 8.95 -1.08
CA LEU A 50 -8.42 8.60 -1.77
C LEU A 50 -9.65 8.95 -0.94
N ASP A 51 -9.60 8.70 0.36
CA ASP A 51 -10.68 9.06 1.28
C ASP A 51 -10.94 10.56 1.26
N GLU A 52 -9.89 11.36 1.29
CA GLU A 52 -10.02 12.81 1.25
C GLU A 52 -10.70 13.27 -0.03
N MET A 53 -10.39 12.63 -1.14
CA MET A 53 -11.01 12.97 -2.41
C MET A 53 -12.50 12.65 -2.43
N GLU A 54 -12.89 11.55 -1.79
CA GLU A 54 -14.30 11.17 -1.72
C GLU A 54 -15.08 12.09 -0.80
N ASP A 55 -14.47 12.54 0.29
CA ASP A 55 -15.12 13.48 1.22
C ASP A 55 -15.46 14.80 0.56
N ASP A 56 -14.67 15.20 -0.42
CA ASP A 56 -14.91 16.45 -1.13
C ASP A 56 -16.22 16.48 -1.91
N LYS A 57 -16.84 15.33 -2.10
CA LYS A 57 -18.10 15.24 -2.82
C LYS A 57 -19.32 15.51 -1.96
N LEU A 58 -19.12 15.60 -0.67
CA LEU A 58 -20.21 15.88 0.24
C LEU A 58 -20.44 17.37 0.35
#